data_69109e6d656fdb375185f81f04ecb438
#
_entry.id   69109e6d656fdb375185f81f04ecb438
#
_cell.length_a   1.000
_cell.length_b   1.000
_cell.length_c   1.000
_cell.angle_alpha   90.00
_cell.angle_beta   90.00
_cell.angle_gamma   90.00
#
_symmetry.space_group_name_H-M   'P 1'
#
loop_
_entity.id
_entity.type
_entity.pdbx_description
1 polymer ?
#
loop_
_entity_poly.entity_id
_entity_poly.type
_entity_poly.pdbx_seq_one_letter_code
_entity_poly.pdbx_strand_id
1 'polypeptide(L)'
;IRLSLVGSEMCIRDRGMDVGLPDGQMGNSEVGHTNMGAGRIVYQELTRITKTINEDKLKENEAIVNAMDKAIENGTALHLMGLLSSGGVHSHNTHLYGILELAKKKGLENVYVHAFLDGRDVPPSSAAEFMNELLNKMKEIGVGKVATVSGRYYAMDRDNNWDRVEKTYAAMVYGEGEKADCPCCAIEKSYENGVTDEFVVPVVVDGGAQVKPNDSVIF
;
A
#
# COMPACT_ATOMS: atom_id res chain seq x y z
N ILE A 1 -32.90 -30.55 -3.75
CA ILE A 1 -33.44 -29.39 -4.51
C ILE A 1 -33.32 -28.08 -3.71
N ARG A 2 -33.41 -28.11 -2.36
CA ARG A 2 -33.20 -26.90 -1.54
C ARG A 2 -31.76 -26.48 -1.38
N LEU A 3 -30.79 -27.35 -1.59
CA LEU A 3 -29.35 -27.04 -1.48
C LEU A 3 -28.87 -26.06 -2.56
N SER A 4 -29.44 -26.12 -3.77
CA SER A 4 -29.05 -25.18 -4.84
C SER A 4 -29.61 -23.76 -4.61
N LEU A 5 -30.79 -23.65 -3.99
CA LEU A 5 -31.39 -22.37 -3.62
C LEU A 5 -30.67 -21.72 -2.41
N VAL A 6 -30.29 -22.54 -1.43
CA VAL A 6 -29.48 -22.07 -0.29
C VAL A 6 -28.10 -21.60 -0.76
N GLY A 7 -27.49 -22.29 -1.72
CA GLY A 7 -26.21 -21.87 -2.29
C GLY A 7 -26.28 -20.53 -3.01
N SER A 8 -27.31 -20.29 -3.83
CA SER A 8 -27.46 -18.99 -4.51
C SER A 8 -27.87 -17.85 -3.56
N GLU A 9 -28.61 -18.13 -2.49
CA GLU A 9 -28.90 -17.11 -1.47
C GLU A 9 -27.69 -16.79 -0.63
N MET A 10 -26.85 -17.75 -0.25
CA MET A 10 -25.54 -17.51 0.36
C MET A 10 -24.65 -16.64 -0.51
N CYS A 11 -24.58 -16.92 -1.83
CA CYS A 11 -23.78 -16.14 -2.76
C CYS A 11 -24.18 -14.66 -2.86
N ILE A 12 -25.43 -14.32 -2.54
CA ILE A 12 -26.00 -12.98 -2.77
C ILE A 12 -26.25 -12.23 -1.45
N ARG A 13 -26.52 -12.94 -0.35
CA ARG A 13 -26.89 -12.31 0.94
C ARG A 13 -25.74 -12.18 1.91
N ASP A 14 -24.79 -13.10 1.88
CA ASP A 14 -23.65 -13.05 2.77
C ASP A 14 -22.66 -11.99 2.31
N ARG A 15 -22.00 -11.32 3.26
CA ARG A 15 -21.19 -10.12 3.04
C ARG A 15 -19.87 -10.24 3.78
N GLY A 16 -18.91 -9.47 3.29
CA GLY A 16 -17.70 -9.20 4.00
C GLY A 16 -16.92 -10.47 4.37
N MET A 17 -16.42 -10.50 5.57
CA MET A 17 -15.54 -11.57 6.08
C MET A 17 -16.19 -12.94 6.06
N ASP A 18 -17.52 -13.05 6.16
CA ASP A 18 -18.24 -14.32 6.16
C ASP A 18 -18.14 -15.07 4.82
N VAL A 19 -17.79 -14.36 3.77
CA VAL A 19 -17.58 -14.93 2.43
C VAL A 19 -16.16 -14.68 1.89
N GLY A 20 -15.26 -14.14 2.69
CA GLY A 20 -13.88 -13.89 2.33
C GLY A 20 -13.62 -12.57 1.59
N LEU A 21 -14.58 -11.63 1.68
CA LEU A 21 -14.50 -10.29 1.11
C LEU A 21 -14.23 -9.24 2.21
N PRO A 22 -13.83 -8.00 1.85
CA PRO A 22 -13.77 -6.89 2.78
C PRO A 22 -15.11 -6.61 3.47
N ASP A 23 -15.07 -6.06 4.68
CA ASP A 23 -16.28 -5.72 5.43
C ASP A 23 -17.18 -4.79 4.63
N GLY A 24 -18.50 -5.09 4.69
CA GLY A 24 -19.52 -4.34 3.98
C GLY A 24 -19.66 -4.66 2.49
N GLN A 25 -18.71 -5.36 1.88
CA GLN A 25 -18.81 -5.77 0.48
C GLN A 25 -19.82 -6.92 0.33
N MET A 26 -20.74 -6.76 -0.61
CA MET A 26 -21.74 -7.79 -0.93
C MET A 26 -21.07 -8.98 -1.60
N GLY A 27 -21.51 -10.20 -1.22
CA GLY A 27 -21.11 -11.43 -1.87
C GLY A 27 -21.48 -11.44 -3.36
N ASN A 28 -20.78 -12.28 -4.11
CA ASN A 28 -21.04 -12.51 -5.52
C ASN A 28 -20.98 -14.00 -5.85
N SER A 29 -21.41 -14.36 -7.05
CA SER A 29 -21.49 -15.74 -7.50
C SER A 29 -20.12 -16.45 -7.48
N GLU A 30 -19.04 -15.78 -7.88
CA GLU A 30 -17.69 -16.34 -7.92
C GLU A 30 -17.22 -16.74 -6.52
N VAL A 31 -17.28 -15.80 -5.58
CA VAL A 31 -16.85 -16.03 -4.20
C VAL A 31 -17.71 -17.11 -3.52
N GLY A 32 -19.03 -17.06 -3.71
CA GLY A 32 -19.94 -18.07 -3.13
C GLY A 32 -19.68 -19.47 -3.66
N HIS A 33 -19.49 -19.63 -4.97
CA HIS A 33 -19.18 -20.93 -5.57
C HIS A 33 -17.79 -21.44 -5.18
N THR A 34 -16.81 -20.53 -5.06
CA THR A 34 -15.47 -20.85 -4.56
C THR A 34 -15.53 -21.40 -3.13
N ASN A 35 -16.27 -20.76 -2.24
CA ASN A 35 -16.43 -21.19 -0.84
C ASN A 35 -17.15 -22.54 -0.75
N MET A 36 -18.21 -22.74 -1.55
CA MET A 36 -18.92 -24.02 -1.60
C MET A 36 -18.01 -25.15 -2.13
N GLY A 37 -17.27 -24.90 -3.19
CA GLY A 37 -16.33 -25.87 -3.76
C GLY A 37 -15.18 -26.23 -2.81
N ALA A 38 -14.70 -25.26 -2.04
CA ALA A 38 -13.63 -25.45 -1.07
C ALA A 38 -14.12 -26.04 0.26
N GLY A 39 -15.41 -26.01 0.56
CA GLY A 39 -15.97 -26.40 1.86
C GLY A 39 -15.53 -25.53 3.03
N ARG A 40 -15.03 -24.33 2.76
CA ARG A 40 -14.55 -23.34 3.75
C ARG A 40 -14.58 -21.95 3.17
N ILE A 41 -14.47 -20.94 4.02
CA ILE A 41 -14.30 -19.57 3.57
C ILE A 41 -12.91 -19.42 2.92
N VAL A 42 -12.88 -19.00 1.66
CA VAL A 42 -11.67 -18.64 0.92
C VAL A 42 -11.53 -17.13 0.92
N TYR A 43 -10.66 -16.62 1.76
CA TYR A 43 -10.40 -15.18 1.83
C TYR A 43 -9.69 -14.72 0.57
N GLN A 44 -10.21 -13.66 -0.06
CA GLN A 44 -9.48 -12.94 -1.11
C GLN A 44 -8.22 -12.29 -0.54
N GLU A 45 -7.21 -12.03 -1.37
CA GLU A 45 -5.90 -11.58 -0.93
C GLU A 45 -5.96 -10.33 -0.04
N LEU A 46 -6.71 -9.31 -0.44
CA LEU A 46 -6.91 -8.10 0.36
C LEU A 46 -7.44 -8.43 1.76
N THR A 47 -8.50 -9.23 1.82
CA THR A 47 -9.14 -9.64 3.07
C THR A 47 -8.22 -10.52 3.92
N ARG A 48 -7.47 -11.42 3.28
CA ARG A 48 -6.51 -12.31 3.94
C ARG A 48 -5.39 -11.51 4.62
N ILE A 49 -4.84 -10.50 3.93
CA ILE A 49 -3.81 -9.63 4.49
C ILE A 49 -4.38 -8.79 5.65
N THR A 50 -5.56 -8.18 5.46
CA THR A 50 -6.24 -7.43 6.51
C THR A 50 -6.47 -8.28 7.76
N LYS A 51 -6.96 -9.52 7.58
CA LYS A 51 -7.17 -10.47 8.67
C LYS A 51 -5.85 -10.82 9.38
N THR A 52 -4.78 -11.08 8.61
CA THR A 52 -3.45 -11.39 9.15
C THR A 52 -2.92 -10.26 10.04
N ILE A 53 -3.14 -9.01 9.63
CA ILE A 53 -2.75 -7.83 10.40
C ILE A 53 -3.59 -7.71 11.68
N ASN A 54 -4.91 -7.81 11.56
CA ASN A 54 -5.83 -7.69 12.70
C ASN A 54 -5.62 -8.78 13.75
N GLU A 55 -5.19 -9.97 13.34
CA GLU A 55 -4.86 -11.09 14.24
C GLU A 55 -3.41 -11.04 14.77
N ASP A 56 -2.65 -9.97 14.52
CA ASP A 56 -1.22 -9.82 14.87
C ASP A 56 -0.33 -10.96 14.33
N LYS A 57 -0.72 -11.54 13.18
CA LYS A 57 0.01 -12.64 12.54
C LYS A 57 0.98 -12.23 11.44
N LEU A 58 1.08 -10.92 11.14
CA LEU A 58 2.04 -10.42 10.15
C LEU A 58 3.49 -10.81 10.50
N LYS A 59 3.79 -10.92 11.79
CA LYS A 59 5.07 -11.38 12.33
C LYS A 59 5.41 -12.85 12.01
N GLU A 60 4.44 -13.63 11.52
CA GLU A 60 4.62 -15.02 11.10
C GLU A 60 4.98 -15.11 9.60
N ASN A 61 4.93 -14.00 8.87
CA ASN A 61 5.32 -13.95 7.47
C ASN A 61 6.84 -13.86 7.34
N GLU A 62 7.45 -15.01 7.02
CA GLU A 62 8.91 -15.13 6.93
C GLU A 62 9.55 -14.14 5.96
N ALA A 63 8.91 -13.84 4.82
CA ALA A 63 9.48 -12.94 3.83
C ALA A 63 9.58 -11.50 4.36
N ILE A 64 8.52 -11.01 5.00
CA ILE A 64 8.47 -9.66 5.60
C ILE A 64 9.44 -9.59 6.78
N VAL A 65 9.40 -10.59 7.66
CA VAL A 65 10.27 -10.68 8.84
C VAL A 65 11.73 -10.72 8.43
N ASN A 66 12.11 -11.56 7.47
CA ASN A 66 13.48 -11.67 6.96
C ASN A 66 13.98 -10.36 6.32
N ALA A 67 13.12 -9.63 5.58
CA ALA A 67 13.49 -8.34 5.02
C ALA A 67 13.80 -7.31 6.13
N MET A 68 12.99 -7.29 7.19
CA MET A 68 13.22 -6.41 8.34
C MET A 68 14.47 -6.80 9.13
N ASP A 69 14.66 -8.11 9.38
CA ASP A 69 15.81 -8.62 10.14
C ASP A 69 17.12 -8.34 9.41
N LYS A 70 17.16 -8.49 8.07
CA LYS A 70 18.32 -8.10 7.26
C LYS A 70 18.65 -6.62 7.35
N ALA A 71 17.63 -5.75 7.35
CA ALA A 71 17.86 -4.32 7.51
C ALA A 71 18.45 -4.01 8.91
N ILE A 72 17.98 -4.68 9.95
CA ILE A 72 18.52 -4.55 11.32
C ILE A 72 19.96 -5.06 11.39
N GLU A 73 20.21 -6.28 10.92
CA GLU A 73 21.54 -6.93 10.96
C GLU A 73 22.60 -6.12 10.22
N ASN A 74 22.23 -5.54 9.09
CA ASN A 74 23.15 -4.76 8.27
C ASN A 74 23.22 -3.28 8.69
N GLY A 75 22.36 -2.82 9.60
CA GLY A 75 22.26 -1.40 9.95
C GLY A 75 21.80 -0.53 8.78
N THR A 76 21.03 -1.09 7.84
CA THR A 76 20.55 -0.43 6.63
C THR A 76 19.09 0.00 6.75
N ALA A 77 18.52 0.57 5.69
CA ALA A 77 17.14 1.04 5.69
C ALA A 77 16.15 -0.03 5.23
N LEU A 78 14.90 0.13 5.68
CA LEU A 78 13.74 -0.54 5.12
C LEU A 78 12.95 0.47 4.28
N HIS A 79 12.75 0.16 3.01
CA HIS A 79 11.94 0.94 2.09
C HIS A 79 10.62 0.24 1.82
N LEU A 80 9.52 0.96 2.02
CA LEU A 80 8.16 0.51 1.75
C LEU A 80 7.64 1.28 0.54
N MET A 81 7.16 0.60 -0.47
CA MET A 81 6.62 1.25 -1.66
C MET A 81 5.32 0.62 -2.10
N GLY A 82 4.43 1.41 -2.66
CA GLY A 82 3.13 0.97 -3.15
C GLY A 82 2.12 2.09 -3.23
N LEU A 83 0.93 1.73 -3.69
CA LEU A 83 -0.17 2.66 -3.87
C LEU A 83 -0.76 3.08 -2.52
N LEU A 84 -0.83 4.38 -2.28
CA LEU A 84 -1.34 4.96 -1.03
C LEU A 84 -2.80 5.37 -1.20
N SER A 85 -3.71 4.45 -0.96
CA SER A 85 -5.16 4.72 -0.94
C SER A 85 -5.91 3.63 -0.18
N SER A 86 -7.22 3.83 0.00
CA SER A 86 -8.16 2.84 0.52
C SER A 86 -8.89 2.06 -0.58
N GLY A 87 -8.47 2.21 -1.84
CA GLY A 87 -9.18 1.60 -2.98
C GLY A 87 -9.17 0.08 -2.99
N GLY A 88 -8.14 -0.55 -2.41
CA GLY A 88 -8.09 -1.99 -2.21
C GLY A 88 -7.89 -2.82 -3.47
N VAL A 89 -7.62 -2.21 -4.62
CA VAL A 89 -7.41 -2.91 -5.89
C VAL A 89 -5.98 -3.43 -6.00
N HIS A 90 -4.99 -2.61 -5.68
CA HIS A 90 -3.57 -2.98 -5.72
C HIS A 90 -2.96 -3.08 -4.32
N SER A 91 -3.42 -2.25 -3.39
CA SER A 91 -2.97 -2.18 -2.01
C SER A 91 -4.04 -1.51 -1.15
N HIS A 92 -3.83 -1.45 0.15
CA HIS A 92 -4.67 -0.71 1.07
C HIS A 92 -3.80 -0.01 2.11
N ASN A 93 -4.07 1.26 2.41
CA ASN A 93 -3.28 2.07 3.35
C ASN A 93 -3.13 1.41 4.74
N THR A 94 -4.14 0.71 5.23
CA THR A 94 -4.07 -0.01 6.52
C THR A 94 -3.02 -1.13 6.53
N HIS A 95 -2.70 -1.72 5.37
CA HIS A 95 -1.64 -2.72 5.26
C HIS A 95 -0.26 -2.10 5.48
N LEU A 96 -0.03 -0.91 4.91
CA LEU A 96 1.18 -0.14 5.17
C LEU A 96 1.32 0.19 6.66
N TYR A 97 0.24 0.59 7.33
CA TYR A 97 0.26 0.87 8.76
C TYR A 97 0.65 -0.37 9.58
N GLY A 98 0.09 -1.54 9.25
CA GLY A 98 0.48 -2.80 9.90
C GLY A 98 1.96 -3.16 9.72
N ILE A 99 2.54 -2.87 8.56
CA ILE A 99 3.98 -3.07 8.31
C ILE A 99 4.82 -2.07 9.13
N LEU A 100 4.41 -0.80 9.22
CA LEU A 100 5.08 0.21 10.05
C LEU A 100 5.04 -0.17 11.54
N GLU A 101 3.91 -0.66 12.04
CA GLU A 101 3.78 -1.14 13.41
C GLU A 101 4.72 -2.32 13.70
N LEU A 102 4.81 -3.28 12.77
CA LEU A 102 5.73 -4.40 12.89
C LEU A 102 7.20 -3.94 12.87
N ALA A 103 7.55 -3.01 11.96
CA ALA A 103 8.88 -2.42 11.90
C ALA A 103 9.27 -1.74 13.23
N LYS A 104 8.33 -0.99 13.83
CA LYS A 104 8.51 -0.38 15.16
C LYS A 104 8.70 -1.42 16.26
N LYS A 105 7.87 -2.47 16.28
CA LYS A 105 7.97 -3.57 17.25
C LYS A 105 9.33 -4.29 17.16
N LYS A 106 9.91 -4.36 15.96
CA LYS A 106 11.25 -4.95 15.73
C LYS A 106 12.42 -3.99 16.02
N GLY A 107 12.14 -2.73 16.31
CA GLY A 107 13.16 -1.72 16.62
C GLY A 107 13.83 -1.07 15.41
N LEU A 108 13.23 -1.16 14.22
CA LEU A 108 13.71 -0.43 13.04
C LEU A 108 13.50 1.08 13.22
N GLU A 109 14.54 1.85 12.96
CA GLU A 109 14.50 3.32 13.01
C GLU A 109 14.50 3.94 11.60
N ASN A 110 15.24 3.33 10.68
CA ASN A 110 15.40 3.79 9.30
C ASN A 110 14.34 3.13 8.40
N VAL A 111 13.12 3.67 8.42
CA VAL A 111 12.00 3.19 7.59
C VAL A 111 11.53 4.34 6.70
N TYR A 112 11.52 4.11 5.38
CA TYR A 112 11.15 5.11 4.39
C TYR A 112 10.00 4.62 3.52
N VAL A 113 9.05 5.52 3.23
CA VAL A 113 7.89 5.24 2.38
C VAL A 113 8.03 6.00 1.06
N HIS A 114 7.92 5.27 -0.02
CA HIS A 114 7.77 5.79 -1.37
C HIS A 114 6.29 5.68 -1.75
N ALA A 115 5.56 6.78 -1.57
CA ALA A 115 4.12 6.79 -1.75
C ALA A 115 3.73 6.97 -3.23
N PHE A 116 3.01 5.98 -3.78
CA PHE A 116 2.41 6.10 -5.10
C PHE A 116 0.97 6.58 -4.95
N LEU A 117 0.63 7.67 -5.65
CA LEU A 117 -0.69 8.28 -5.57
C LEU A 117 -1.63 7.63 -6.57
N ASP A 118 -2.89 7.45 -6.17
CA ASP A 118 -3.88 6.67 -6.90
C ASP A 118 -4.66 7.52 -7.94
N GLY A 119 -5.74 8.13 -7.53
CA GLY A 119 -6.60 8.94 -8.40
C GLY A 119 -7.39 8.18 -9.46
N ARG A 120 -7.38 6.83 -9.43
CA ARG A 120 -8.12 5.94 -10.33
C ARG A 120 -9.09 5.04 -9.60
N ASP A 121 -8.63 4.38 -8.55
CA ASP A 121 -9.43 3.47 -7.74
C ASP A 121 -10.14 4.23 -6.61
N VAL A 122 -9.74 5.49 -6.41
CA VAL A 122 -10.32 6.49 -5.51
C VAL A 122 -10.46 7.83 -6.26
N PRO A 123 -11.16 8.84 -5.71
CA PRO A 123 -11.32 10.14 -6.37
C PRO A 123 -9.99 10.78 -6.79
N PRO A 124 -9.96 11.50 -7.94
CA PRO A 124 -8.72 11.98 -8.56
C PRO A 124 -7.88 12.98 -7.77
N SER A 125 -8.44 13.55 -6.69
CA SER A 125 -7.77 14.55 -5.85
C SER A 125 -7.97 14.21 -4.37
N SER A 126 -7.75 12.95 -3.99
CA SER A 126 -7.89 12.43 -2.62
C SER A 126 -6.54 12.16 -1.93
N ALA A 127 -5.43 12.24 -2.66
CA ALA A 127 -4.11 11.87 -2.13
C ALA A 127 -3.66 12.71 -0.94
N ALA A 128 -4.06 13.98 -0.87
CA ALA A 128 -3.73 14.84 0.27
C ALA A 128 -4.34 14.32 1.59
N GLU A 129 -5.55 13.76 1.53
CA GLU A 129 -6.21 13.15 2.69
C GLU A 129 -5.46 11.89 3.14
N PHE A 130 -5.17 10.96 2.23
CA PHE A 130 -4.42 9.75 2.53
C PHE A 130 -2.99 10.04 3.01
N MET A 131 -2.35 11.06 2.45
CA MET A 131 -1.01 11.47 2.90
C MET A 131 -1.04 12.03 4.33
N ASN A 132 -2.01 12.87 4.66
CA ASN A 132 -2.19 13.37 6.01
C ASN A 132 -2.49 12.23 7.01
N GLU A 133 -3.32 11.27 6.61
CA GLU A 133 -3.58 10.08 7.43
C GLU A 133 -2.29 9.28 7.69
N LEU A 134 -1.49 9.03 6.64
CA LEU A 134 -0.21 8.34 6.76
C LEU A 134 0.75 9.06 7.70
N LEU A 135 0.90 10.38 7.57
CA LEU A 135 1.79 11.17 8.43
C LEU A 135 1.34 11.13 9.89
N ASN A 136 0.04 11.20 10.14
CA ASN A 136 -0.51 11.06 11.49
C ASN A 136 -0.23 9.66 12.07
N LYS A 137 -0.41 8.61 11.27
CA LYS A 137 -0.11 7.24 11.67
C LYS A 137 1.39 7.02 11.94
N MET A 138 2.26 7.53 11.10
CA MET A 138 3.71 7.49 11.34
C MET A 138 4.10 8.19 12.66
N LYS A 139 3.47 9.33 12.94
CA LYS A 139 3.69 10.06 14.20
C LYS A 139 3.18 9.28 15.41
N GLU A 140 2.01 8.64 15.31
CA GLU A 140 1.41 7.80 16.34
C GLU A 140 2.29 6.57 16.63
N ILE A 141 2.73 5.85 15.59
CA ILE A 141 3.57 4.66 15.68
C ILE A 141 5.00 5.03 16.13
N GLY A 142 5.48 6.21 15.75
CA GLY A 142 6.81 6.70 16.06
C GLY A 142 7.92 6.11 15.20
N VAL A 143 7.61 5.75 13.94
CA VAL A 143 8.57 5.30 12.92
C VAL A 143 8.05 5.62 11.52
N GLY A 144 8.98 5.79 10.58
CA GLY A 144 8.71 6.04 9.17
C GLY A 144 8.87 7.50 8.77
N LYS A 145 9.29 7.70 7.53
CA LYS A 145 9.35 9.00 6.84
C LYS A 145 8.96 8.80 5.39
N VAL A 146 8.24 9.74 4.81
CA VAL A 146 7.97 9.74 3.36
C VAL A 146 9.22 10.22 2.63
N ALA A 147 9.75 9.40 1.73
CA ALA A 147 10.96 9.71 0.97
C ALA A 147 10.65 10.25 -0.43
N THR A 148 9.65 9.70 -1.10
CA THR A 148 9.20 10.18 -2.41
C THR A 148 7.69 10.12 -2.54
N VAL A 149 7.15 10.98 -3.40
CA VAL A 149 5.75 10.99 -3.82
C VAL A 149 5.72 10.90 -5.35
N SER A 150 4.91 10.01 -5.91
CA SER A 150 4.81 9.85 -7.36
C SER A 150 3.41 9.41 -7.75
N GLY A 151 2.83 9.99 -8.77
CA GLY A 151 1.59 9.48 -9.37
C GLY A 151 1.78 8.09 -9.97
N ARG A 152 0.73 7.26 -9.91
CA ARG A 152 0.75 5.89 -10.46
C ARG A 152 1.03 5.84 -11.96
N TYR A 153 0.75 6.90 -12.70
CA TYR A 153 1.08 7.03 -14.11
C TYR A 153 2.57 6.81 -14.39
N TYR A 154 3.44 7.24 -13.47
CA TYR A 154 4.87 7.05 -13.54
C TYR A 154 5.34 5.78 -12.81
N ALA A 155 4.85 5.57 -11.58
CA ALA A 155 5.33 4.51 -10.71
C ALA A 155 4.82 3.12 -11.07
N MET A 156 3.67 3.03 -11.74
CA MET A 156 2.98 1.77 -12.03
C MET A 156 2.75 1.55 -13.52
N ASP A 157 3.58 2.14 -14.39
CA ASP A 157 3.51 1.87 -15.82
C ASP A 157 3.80 0.39 -16.08
N ARG A 158 2.96 -0.24 -16.88
CA ARG A 158 3.06 -1.65 -17.28
C ARG A 158 3.00 -1.85 -18.80
N ASP A 159 3.09 -0.74 -19.53
CA ASP A 159 3.01 -0.72 -21.00
C ASP A 159 4.38 -0.45 -21.63
N ASN A 160 5.46 -0.62 -20.86
CA ASN A 160 6.86 -0.42 -21.25
C ASN A 160 7.20 1.03 -21.65
N ASN A 161 6.53 2.01 -21.04
CA ASN A 161 6.91 3.41 -21.17
C ASN A 161 8.08 3.72 -20.21
N TRP A 162 9.27 3.31 -20.58
CA TRP A 162 10.46 3.36 -19.73
C TRP A 162 10.81 4.77 -19.26
N ASP A 163 10.53 5.79 -20.07
CA ASP A 163 10.67 7.21 -19.72
C ASP A 163 9.82 7.63 -18.53
N ARG A 164 8.71 6.97 -18.26
CA ARG A 164 7.87 7.18 -17.08
C ARG A 164 8.47 6.47 -15.87
N VAL A 165 8.81 5.19 -16.03
CA VAL A 165 9.39 4.36 -14.96
C VAL A 165 10.71 4.96 -14.49
N GLU A 166 11.56 5.41 -15.42
CA GLU A 166 12.84 6.03 -15.13
C GLU A 166 12.73 7.22 -14.18
N LYS A 167 11.72 8.07 -14.34
CA LYS A 167 11.52 9.23 -13.45
C LYS A 167 11.29 8.81 -12.00
N THR A 168 10.43 7.82 -11.77
CA THR A 168 10.17 7.30 -10.43
C THR A 168 11.40 6.58 -9.86
N TYR A 169 12.07 5.78 -10.68
CA TYR A 169 13.30 5.09 -10.29
C TYR A 169 14.41 6.09 -9.92
N ALA A 170 14.63 7.12 -10.74
CA ALA A 170 15.61 8.17 -10.48
C ALA A 170 15.34 8.93 -9.18
N ALA A 171 14.06 9.23 -8.89
CA ALA A 171 13.67 9.85 -7.63
C ALA A 171 13.98 8.95 -6.43
N MET A 172 13.67 7.65 -6.51
CA MET A 172 13.88 6.71 -5.41
C MET A 172 15.35 6.34 -5.19
N VAL A 173 16.13 6.17 -6.27
CA VAL A 173 17.49 5.62 -6.19
C VAL A 173 18.56 6.70 -6.24
N TYR A 174 18.40 7.71 -7.09
CA TYR A 174 19.39 8.77 -7.25
C TYR A 174 19.01 10.08 -6.53
N GLY A 175 17.77 10.20 -6.03
CA GLY A 175 17.29 11.45 -5.44
C GLY A 175 17.14 12.56 -6.47
N GLU A 176 16.93 12.20 -7.73
CA GLU A 176 16.75 13.11 -8.86
C GLU A 176 15.26 13.41 -9.06
N GLY A 177 14.94 14.65 -9.45
CA GLY A 177 13.57 15.08 -9.71
C GLY A 177 13.24 16.37 -8.96
N GLU A 178 11.95 16.74 -8.98
CA GLU A 178 11.46 17.86 -8.17
C GLU A 178 11.69 17.58 -6.69
N LYS A 179 11.89 18.64 -5.92
CA LYS A 179 12.07 18.56 -4.46
C LYS A 179 10.98 19.32 -3.74
N ALA A 180 10.56 18.78 -2.60
CA ALA A 180 9.60 19.44 -1.72
C ALA A 180 9.99 19.26 -0.25
N ASP A 181 9.72 20.26 0.55
CA ASP A 181 9.99 20.25 1.98
C ASP A 181 9.06 19.29 2.74
N CYS A 182 7.86 19.04 2.18
CA CYS A 182 6.91 18.11 2.76
C CYS A 182 6.09 17.37 1.69
N PRO A 183 5.62 16.14 1.95
CA PRO A 183 4.86 15.38 0.97
C PRO A 183 3.50 16.01 0.64
N CYS A 184 2.81 16.64 1.61
CA CYS A 184 1.56 17.33 1.36
C CYS A 184 1.78 18.56 0.47
N CYS A 185 2.86 19.32 0.69
CA CYS A 185 3.22 20.46 -0.16
C CYS A 185 3.45 20.05 -1.62
N ALA A 186 4.04 18.89 -1.85
CA ALA A 186 4.21 18.34 -3.21
C ALA A 186 2.86 18.09 -3.91
N ILE A 187 1.91 17.52 -3.18
CA ILE A 187 0.58 17.22 -3.69
C ILE A 187 -0.21 18.51 -3.94
N GLU A 188 -0.21 19.43 -2.99
CA GLU A 188 -0.91 20.72 -3.11
C GLU A 188 -0.39 21.54 -4.28
N LYS A 189 0.94 21.64 -4.44
CA LYS A 189 1.57 22.30 -5.59
C LYS A 189 1.15 21.66 -6.91
N SER A 190 0.98 20.35 -6.95
CA SER A 190 0.50 19.63 -8.13
C SER A 190 -0.94 20.02 -8.47
N TYR A 191 -1.81 20.09 -7.45
CA TYR A 191 -3.21 20.51 -7.62
C TYR A 191 -3.33 21.97 -8.07
N GLU A 192 -2.51 22.87 -7.55
CA GLU A 192 -2.44 24.28 -8.01
C GLU A 192 -2.09 24.38 -9.51
N ASN A 193 -1.30 23.43 -10.02
CA ASN A 193 -0.97 23.34 -11.45
C ASN A 193 -2.01 22.54 -12.27
N GLY A 194 -3.14 22.15 -11.67
CA GLY A 194 -4.20 21.39 -12.34
C GLY A 194 -3.87 19.91 -12.58
N VAL A 195 -2.84 19.39 -11.92
CA VAL A 195 -2.40 17.99 -12.02
C VAL A 195 -2.99 17.18 -10.87
N THR A 196 -3.75 16.14 -11.18
CA THR A 196 -4.39 15.24 -10.23
C THR A 196 -3.46 14.11 -9.78
N ASP A 197 -3.87 13.36 -8.76
CA ASP A 197 -3.08 12.30 -8.08
C ASP A 197 -2.36 11.36 -9.05
N GLU A 198 -3.08 10.84 -10.03
CA GLU A 198 -2.54 9.87 -11.00
C GLU A 198 -1.29 10.39 -11.72
N PHE A 199 -1.26 11.69 -12.02
CA PHE A 199 -0.26 12.32 -12.88
C PHE A 199 0.78 13.14 -12.14
N VAL A 200 0.83 13.08 -10.82
CA VAL A 200 1.85 13.78 -10.02
C VAL A 200 3.23 13.32 -10.44
N VAL A 201 4.04 14.25 -10.93
CA VAL A 201 5.44 13.98 -11.32
C VAL A 201 6.22 13.54 -10.08
N PRO A 202 7.13 12.57 -10.19
CA PRO A 202 7.92 12.11 -9.05
C PRO A 202 8.66 13.24 -8.33
N VAL A 203 8.45 13.34 -7.02
CA VAL A 203 9.02 14.35 -6.13
C VAL A 203 9.83 13.67 -5.03
N VAL A 204 11.02 14.16 -4.78
CA VAL A 204 11.85 13.79 -3.63
C VAL A 204 11.50 14.68 -2.44
N VAL A 205 11.13 14.06 -1.32
CA VAL A 205 10.77 14.78 -0.10
C VAL A 205 12.00 14.99 0.78
N ASP A 206 12.14 16.20 1.33
CA ASP A 206 13.26 16.52 2.21
C ASP A 206 13.27 15.64 3.48
N GLY A 207 14.48 15.22 3.89
CA GLY A 207 14.65 14.28 5.01
C GLY A 207 14.32 12.82 4.70
N GLY A 208 13.90 12.50 3.46
CA GLY A 208 13.81 11.14 2.95
C GLY A 208 15.19 10.58 2.57
N ALA A 209 15.23 9.28 2.32
CA ALA A 209 16.45 8.62 1.87
C ALA A 209 16.23 7.87 0.56
N GLN A 210 17.27 7.82 -0.25
CA GLN A 210 17.32 7.00 -1.45
C GLN A 210 17.53 5.53 -1.08
N VAL A 211 17.04 4.64 -1.93
CA VAL A 211 17.34 3.21 -1.85
C VAL A 211 18.80 2.98 -2.17
N LYS A 212 19.52 2.35 -1.27
CA LYS A 212 20.96 2.04 -1.40
C LYS A 212 21.19 0.55 -1.51
N PRO A 213 22.38 0.13 -1.97
CA PRO A 213 22.77 -1.28 -1.93
C PRO A 213 22.65 -1.84 -0.50
N ASN A 214 22.09 -3.03 -0.38
CA ASN A 214 21.81 -3.77 0.86
C ASN A 214 20.62 -3.25 1.69
N ASP A 215 19.93 -2.20 1.27
CA ASP A 215 18.65 -1.86 1.86
C ASP A 215 17.61 -2.96 1.57
N SER A 216 16.67 -3.12 2.46
CA SER A 216 15.54 -4.01 2.24
C SER A 216 14.35 -3.25 1.65
N VAL A 217 13.64 -3.88 0.72
CA VAL A 217 12.48 -3.29 0.06
C VAL A 217 11.28 -4.21 0.23
N ILE A 218 10.14 -3.65 0.60
CA ILE A 218 8.83 -4.31 0.59
C ILE A 218 7.91 -3.51 -0.35
N PHE A 219 7.38 -4.23 -1.36
CA PHE A 219 6.45 -3.70 -2.35
C PHE A 219 5.10 -4.40 -2.23
#